data_f5e98d68a4cf08d547758e84da04d578
#
_entry.id   f5e98d68a4cf08d547758e84da04d578
#
_cell.length_a   1.000
_cell.length_b   1.000
_cell.length_c   1.000
_cell.angle_alpha   90.00
_cell.angle_beta   90.00
_cell.angle_gamma   90.00
#
_symmetry.space_group_name_H-M   'P 1'
#
loop_
_entity.id
_entity.type
_entity.pdbx_description
1 polymer ?
#
loop_
_entity_poly.entity_id
_entity_poly.type
_entity_poly.pdbx_seq_one_letter_code
_entity_poly.pdbx_strand_id
1 'polypeptide(L)'
;MMPTKILLTKKVSFKNGVLLVGLPGIGLVGKITVDYLLKELKPVKIAEVLSDSFPPSVHTKNSKINLIKNEIYHLVYKKKNFLILAGPVQPTLDFKVGSAHEHYEFSETLVNFFKSVGINEIVTLAGINIGDKRLNKEPGVIVAGTDDAIIKEWKTAGAKEDKKEGLISGAAGLIVGLGRLRNMKGVCLMGETNSQLVYGDQGSAKKMLELLKKKFKFKIDMKSIAKDSKDIEKAFKELTQQLEAVEDEEPNTNLPYVR
;
A
#
# COMPACT_ATOMS: atom_id res chain seq x y z
N MET A 1 24.97 3.07 12.16
CA MET A 1 23.76 3.03 11.33
C MET A 1 23.61 1.62 10.77
N MET A 2 22.44 1.01 10.82
CA MET A 2 22.18 -0.31 10.25
C MET A 2 21.37 -0.11 8.96
N PRO A 3 22.00 0.05 7.79
CA PRO A 3 21.28 0.28 6.53
C PRO A 3 20.27 -0.84 6.29
N THR A 4 19.37 -0.63 5.37
CA THR A 4 18.36 -1.64 4.98
C THR A 4 19.05 -2.95 4.60
N LYS A 5 18.62 -4.04 5.22
CA LYS A 5 19.16 -5.40 5.01
C LYS A 5 18.05 -6.33 4.56
N ILE A 6 18.34 -7.13 3.54
CA ILE A 6 17.45 -8.18 3.06
C ILE A 6 18.06 -9.53 3.44
N LEU A 7 17.43 -10.19 4.41
CA LEU A 7 17.87 -11.47 4.95
C LEU A 7 17.15 -12.60 4.21
N LEU A 8 17.84 -13.21 3.25
CA LEU A 8 17.30 -14.30 2.44
C LEU A 8 17.21 -15.59 3.25
N THR A 9 16.03 -16.21 3.27
CA THR A 9 15.84 -17.59 3.74
C THR A 9 15.87 -18.58 2.59
N LYS A 10 15.65 -18.11 1.34
CA LYS A 10 15.71 -18.91 0.13
C LYS A 10 16.24 -18.09 -1.03
N LYS A 11 17.29 -18.59 -1.70
CA LYS A 11 17.79 -17.97 -2.94
C LYS A 11 16.78 -18.14 -4.07
N VAL A 12 16.55 -17.07 -4.82
CA VAL A 12 15.67 -17.04 -5.98
C VAL A 12 16.33 -16.27 -7.13
N SER A 13 16.01 -16.68 -8.34
CA SER A 13 16.39 -15.97 -9.57
C SER A 13 15.34 -16.27 -10.63
N PHE A 14 14.91 -15.27 -11.36
CA PHE A 14 13.84 -15.38 -12.33
C PHE A 14 14.24 -14.74 -13.67
N LYS A 15 13.44 -15.06 -14.71
CA LYS A 15 13.39 -14.26 -15.92
C LYS A 15 12.03 -13.58 -15.98
N ASN A 16 12.00 -12.24 -16.09
CA ASN A 16 10.78 -11.43 -16.24
C ASN A 16 9.76 -11.59 -15.08
N GLY A 17 10.24 -11.50 -13.84
CA GLY A 17 9.38 -11.50 -12.67
C GLY A 17 8.63 -10.16 -12.47
N VAL A 18 7.54 -10.21 -11.72
CA VAL A 18 6.73 -9.05 -11.30
C VAL A 18 6.87 -8.86 -9.81
N LEU A 19 7.10 -7.62 -9.39
CA LEU A 19 7.04 -7.20 -8.00
C LEU A 19 5.70 -6.57 -7.70
N LEU A 20 5.03 -7.02 -6.64
CA LEU A 20 3.89 -6.34 -6.01
C LEU A 20 4.34 -5.76 -4.67
N VAL A 21 4.08 -4.49 -4.42
CA VAL A 21 4.44 -3.81 -3.15
C VAL A 21 3.20 -3.26 -2.49
N GLY A 22 2.92 -3.67 -1.25
CA GLY A 22 1.83 -3.14 -0.45
C GLY A 22 2.27 -2.88 0.98
N LEU A 23 2.79 -1.67 1.22
CA LEU A 23 3.18 -1.17 2.54
C LEU A 23 2.13 -0.19 3.09
N PRO A 24 2.15 0.11 4.40
CA PRO A 24 1.24 1.08 4.99
C PRO A 24 1.36 2.46 4.31
N GLY A 25 0.21 3.08 4.05
CA GLY A 25 0.09 4.42 3.47
C GLY A 25 -1.34 4.91 3.69
N ILE A 26 -1.76 5.96 2.99
CA ILE A 26 -3.08 6.58 3.15
C ILE A 26 -4.18 5.52 3.00
N GLY A 27 -5.10 5.46 3.98
CA GLY A 27 -6.19 4.49 4.01
C GLY A 27 -5.75 3.02 4.03
N LEU A 28 -4.47 2.73 4.31
CA LEU A 28 -3.88 1.38 4.33
C LEU A 28 -4.18 0.52 3.07
N VAL A 29 -4.58 1.15 1.96
CA VAL A 29 -5.10 0.48 0.75
C VAL A 29 -4.13 -0.57 0.22
N GLY A 30 -2.85 -0.21 0.05
CA GLY A 30 -1.82 -1.13 -0.45
C GLY A 30 -1.59 -2.31 0.51
N LYS A 31 -1.49 -2.01 1.80
CA LYS A 31 -1.28 -3.04 2.83
C LYS A 31 -2.43 -4.04 2.88
N ILE A 32 -3.67 -3.57 2.99
CA ILE A 32 -4.86 -4.43 3.03
C ILE A 32 -4.93 -5.30 1.77
N THR A 33 -4.68 -4.71 0.60
CA THR A 33 -4.69 -5.44 -0.67
C THR A 33 -3.67 -6.58 -0.67
N VAL A 34 -2.44 -6.31 -0.24
CA VAL A 34 -1.39 -7.34 -0.20
C VAL A 34 -1.68 -8.39 0.87
N ASP A 35 -2.13 -8.01 2.06
CA ASP A 35 -2.48 -8.96 3.12
C ASP A 35 -3.56 -9.96 2.64
N TYR A 36 -4.56 -9.49 1.88
CA TYR A 36 -5.55 -10.38 1.24
C TYR A 36 -4.94 -11.28 0.17
N LEU A 37 -4.04 -10.76 -0.65
CA LEU A 37 -3.31 -11.60 -1.63
C LEU A 37 -2.50 -12.69 -0.95
N LEU A 38 -1.81 -12.38 0.15
CA LEU A 38 -1.05 -13.35 0.94
C LEU A 38 -1.95 -14.44 1.51
N LYS A 39 -3.10 -14.05 2.07
CA LYS A 39 -4.09 -14.97 2.63
C LYS A 39 -4.65 -15.94 1.59
N GLU A 40 -5.04 -15.42 0.42
CA GLU A 40 -5.72 -16.18 -0.63
C GLU A 40 -4.75 -17.03 -1.48
N LEU A 41 -3.59 -16.47 -1.84
CA LEU A 41 -2.65 -17.11 -2.76
C LEU A 41 -1.56 -17.92 -2.04
N LYS A 42 -1.41 -17.74 -0.72
CA LYS A 42 -0.49 -18.47 0.15
C LYS A 42 0.93 -18.60 -0.42
N PRO A 43 1.58 -17.49 -0.80
CA PRO A 43 2.94 -17.52 -1.33
C PRO A 43 3.94 -17.94 -0.25
N VAL A 44 5.14 -18.34 -0.67
CA VAL A 44 6.21 -18.78 0.23
C VAL A 44 7.07 -17.58 0.63
N LYS A 45 7.27 -17.36 1.93
CA LYS A 45 8.22 -16.36 2.43
C LYS A 45 9.65 -16.76 2.04
N ILE A 46 10.40 -15.81 1.50
CA ILE A 46 11.79 -16.02 1.02
C ILE A 46 12.81 -15.07 1.62
N ALA A 47 12.36 -13.96 2.21
CA ALA A 47 13.26 -12.99 2.85
C ALA A 47 12.54 -12.17 3.90
N GLU A 48 13.35 -11.57 4.80
CA GLU A 48 12.94 -10.54 5.74
C GLU A 48 13.71 -9.26 5.44
N VAL A 49 13.06 -8.11 5.60
CA VAL A 49 13.65 -6.78 5.37
C VAL A 49 13.69 -6.04 6.70
N LEU A 50 14.88 -5.67 7.12
CA LEU A 50 15.15 -4.86 8.30
C LEU A 50 15.75 -3.51 7.87
N SER A 51 15.41 -2.44 8.57
CA SER A 51 15.97 -1.12 8.33
C SER A 51 15.98 -0.31 9.61
N ASP A 52 17.01 0.52 9.81
CA ASP A 52 17.05 1.53 10.88
C ASP A 52 16.11 2.72 10.63
N SER A 53 15.55 2.82 9.42
CA SER A 53 14.47 3.76 9.09
C SER A 53 13.09 3.34 9.58
N PHE A 54 12.96 2.15 10.15
CA PHE A 54 11.71 1.69 10.75
C PHE A 54 11.54 2.25 12.18
N PRO A 55 10.31 2.34 12.69
CA PRO A 55 10.10 2.77 14.07
C PRO A 55 10.96 1.99 15.06
N PRO A 56 11.60 2.65 16.06
CA PRO A 56 12.47 2.01 17.03
C PRO A 56 11.66 1.21 18.08
N SER A 57 11.00 0.16 17.63
CA SER A 57 10.06 -0.64 18.41
C SER A 57 10.21 -2.12 18.11
N VAL A 58 9.69 -2.93 18.98
CA VAL A 58 9.62 -4.39 18.83
C VAL A 58 8.19 -4.88 19.02
N HIS A 59 7.84 -5.96 18.33
CA HIS A 59 6.60 -6.68 18.59
C HIS A 59 6.81 -7.73 19.67
N THR A 60 5.86 -7.82 20.61
CA THR A 60 5.79 -8.95 21.54
C THR A 60 4.68 -9.90 21.11
N LYS A 61 4.97 -11.18 21.01
CA LYS A 61 3.98 -12.24 20.77
C LYS A 61 4.33 -13.46 21.61
N ASN A 62 3.40 -13.90 22.43
CA ASN A 62 3.62 -15.01 23.36
C ASN A 62 4.91 -14.78 24.20
N SER A 63 5.05 -13.59 24.78
CA SER A 63 6.21 -13.16 25.58
C SER A 63 7.56 -13.16 24.83
N LYS A 64 7.58 -13.36 23.52
CA LYS A 64 8.79 -13.31 22.69
C LYS A 64 8.89 -11.97 21.99
N ILE A 65 10.10 -11.40 21.98
CA ILE A 65 10.43 -10.14 21.33
C ILE A 65 10.82 -10.41 19.86
N ASN A 66 10.24 -9.65 18.95
CA ASN A 66 10.55 -9.70 17.53
C ASN A 66 10.77 -8.28 17.00
N LEU A 67 11.83 -8.06 16.24
CA LEU A 67 12.03 -6.79 15.53
C LEU A 67 10.89 -6.56 14.54
N ILE A 68 10.53 -5.28 14.37
CA ILE A 68 9.64 -4.88 13.30
C ILE A 68 10.36 -5.07 11.97
N LYS A 69 9.73 -5.75 11.02
CA LYS A 69 10.31 -6.10 9.74
C LYS A 69 9.23 -6.21 8.67
N ASN A 70 9.65 -6.00 7.44
CA ASN A 70 8.84 -6.38 6.29
C ASN A 70 9.29 -7.75 5.76
N GLU A 71 8.50 -8.35 4.91
CA GLU A 71 8.74 -9.69 4.40
C GLU A 71 8.57 -9.72 2.87
N ILE A 72 9.37 -10.54 2.21
CA ILE A 72 9.27 -10.79 0.78
C ILE A 72 8.79 -12.22 0.58
N TYR A 73 7.75 -12.35 -0.22
CA TYR A 73 7.14 -13.63 -0.56
C TYR A 73 7.29 -13.92 -2.04
N HIS A 74 7.43 -15.21 -2.39
CA HIS A 74 7.50 -15.71 -3.75
C HIS A 74 6.25 -16.51 -4.10
N LEU A 75 5.64 -16.19 -5.23
CA LEU A 75 4.51 -16.88 -5.81
C LEU A 75 4.80 -17.25 -7.27
N VAL A 76 4.60 -18.50 -7.62
CA VAL A 76 4.49 -18.90 -9.03
C VAL A 76 3.02 -19.04 -9.39
N TYR A 77 2.55 -18.21 -10.30
CA TYR A 77 1.17 -18.26 -10.74
C TYR A 77 1.07 -18.22 -12.27
N LYS A 78 0.43 -19.23 -12.88
CA LYS A 78 0.33 -19.38 -14.34
C LYS A 78 1.66 -19.19 -15.06
N LYS A 79 2.72 -19.88 -14.60
CA LYS A 79 4.08 -19.82 -15.12
C LYS A 79 4.77 -18.45 -15.02
N LYS A 80 4.17 -17.48 -14.33
CA LYS A 80 4.77 -16.17 -14.04
C LYS A 80 5.25 -16.14 -12.59
N ASN A 81 6.42 -15.55 -12.36
CA ASN A 81 6.97 -15.36 -11.03
C ASN A 81 6.56 -14.01 -10.47
N PHE A 82 6.08 -14.00 -9.25
CA PHE A 82 5.76 -12.79 -8.49
C PHE A 82 6.59 -12.75 -7.22
N LEU A 83 7.17 -11.60 -6.92
CA LEU A 83 7.60 -11.26 -5.58
C LEU A 83 6.59 -10.30 -4.97
N ILE A 84 6.29 -10.49 -3.70
CA ILE A 84 5.34 -9.67 -2.96
C ILE A 84 6.07 -9.12 -1.75
N LEU A 85 6.24 -7.79 -1.70
CA LEU A 85 6.76 -7.09 -0.54
C LEU A 85 5.57 -6.64 0.31
N ALA A 86 5.52 -7.13 1.54
CA ALA A 86 4.51 -6.84 2.52
C ALA A 86 5.13 -6.55 3.89
N GLY A 87 4.41 -5.85 4.74
CA GLY A 87 4.85 -5.65 6.11
C GLY A 87 4.08 -4.54 6.82
N PRO A 88 4.36 -4.36 8.10
CA PRO A 88 3.65 -3.40 8.94
C PRO A 88 4.18 -1.97 8.83
N VAL A 89 5.30 -1.72 8.13
CA VAL A 89 6.00 -0.43 8.16
C VAL A 89 6.58 -0.01 6.81
N GLN A 90 6.81 1.28 6.66
CA GLN A 90 7.72 1.90 5.69
C GLN A 90 8.49 3.01 6.43
N PRO A 91 9.56 3.58 5.86
CA PRO A 91 10.19 4.77 6.40
C PRO A 91 9.15 5.89 6.61
N THR A 92 9.27 6.65 7.70
CA THR A 92 8.28 7.67 8.05
C THR A 92 8.33 8.87 7.12
N LEU A 93 7.16 9.40 6.73
CA LEU A 93 7.03 10.66 5.99
C LEU A 93 7.05 11.89 6.93
N ASP A 94 7.11 11.69 8.24
CA ASP A 94 7.25 12.79 9.18
C ASP A 94 8.71 13.26 9.21
N PHE A 95 8.97 14.39 8.57
CA PHE A 95 10.30 15.00 8.49
C PHE A 95 10.86 15.48 9.84
N LYS A 96 10.07 15.48 10.89
CA LYS A 96 10.57 15.72 12.26
C LYS A 96 11.24 14.50 12.87
N VAL A 97 10.91 13.31 12.35
CA VAL A 97 11.37 12.02 12.89
C VAL A 97 12.30 11.29 11.93
N GLY A 98 12.06 11.39 10.62
CA GLY A 98 12.82 10.73 9.57
C GLY A 98 13.41 11.69 8.54
N SER A 99 14.30 11.21 7.71
CA SER A 99 14.96 11.98 6.65
C SER A 99 14.62 11.46 5.26
N ALA A 100 14.76 12.35 4.25
CA ALA A 100 14.61 11.95 2.86
C ALA A 100 15.62 10.84 2.47
N HIS A 101 16.81 10.87 3.06
CA HIS A 101 17.86 9.87 2.84
C HIS A 101 17.38 8.44 3.16
N GLU A 102 16.65 8.26 4.26
CA GLU A 102 16.12 6.95 4.69
C GLU A 102 15.14 6.36 3.66
N HIS A 103 14.29 7.19 3.08
CA HIS A 103 13.38 6.76 2.03
C HIS A 103 14.12 6.31 0.76
N TYR A 104 15.14 7.06 0.36
CA TYR A 104 15.96 6.71 -0.81
C TYR A 104 16.79 5.45 -0.55
N GLU A 105 17.47 5.34 0.59
CA GLU A 105 18.27 4.18 0.96
C GLU A 105 17.45 2.89 0.96
N PHE A 106 16.31 2.91 1.66
CA PHE A 106 15.37 1.80 1.72
C PHE A 106 14.87 1.38 0.33
N SER A 107 14.38 2.35 -0.45
CA SER A 107 13.83 2.07 -1.76
C SER A 107 14.89 1.61 -2.76
N GLU A 108 16.08 2.19 -2.72
CA GLU A 108 17.19 1.83 -3.60
C GLU A 108 17.72 0.42 -3.31
N THR A 109 17.90 0.09 -2.03
CA THR A 109 18.31 -1.26 -1.60
C THR A 109 17.31 -2.32 -2.10
N LEU A 110 16.02 -2.06 -1.95
CA LEU A 110 14.98 -2.96 -2.47
C LEU A 110 15.01 -3.10 -3.99
N VAL A 111 15.08 -1.98 -4.73
CA VAL A 111 15.08 -2.00 -6.19
C VAL A 111 16.32 -2.74 -6.73
N ASN A 112 17.50 -2.51 -6.15
CA ASN A 112 18.74 -3.20 -6.52
C ASN A 112 18.59 -4.72 -6.31
N PHE A 113 18.05 -5.15 -5.17
CA PHE A 113 17.78 -6.56 -4.91
C PHE A 113 16.79 -7.14 -5.92
N PHE A 114 15.63 -6.51 -6.13
CA PHE A 114 14.64 -7.03 -7.05
C PHE A 114 15.14 -7.13 -8.49
N LYS A 115 15.92 -6.14 -8.94
CA LYS A 115 16.58 -6.19 -10.25
C LYS A 115 17.56 -7.35 -10.35
N SER A 116 18.37 -7.59 -9.30
CA SER A 116 19.38 -8.66 -9.27
C SER A 116 18.78 -10.06 -9.34
N VAL A 117 17.58 -10.25 -8.83
CA VAL A 117 16.86 -11.54 -8.88
C VAL A 117 15.95 -11.69 -10.12
N GLY A 118 15.97 -10.72 -11.04
CA GLY A 118 15.29 -10.80 -12.34
C GLY A 118 13.86 -10.27 -12.36
N ILE A 119 13.49 -9.37 -11.46
CA ILE A 119 12.25 -8.59 -11.56
C ILE A 119 12.43 -7.51 -12.63
N ASN A 120 11.47 -7.41 -13.55
CA ASN A 120 11.46 -6.42 -14.64
C ASN A 120 10.20 -5.55 -14.64
N GLU A 121 9.18 -5.94 -13.89
CA GLU A 121 7.93 -5.17 -13.77
C GLU A 121 7.64 -4.91 -12.28
N ILE A 122 7.37 -3.66 -11.95
CA ILE A 122 7.05 -3.20 -10.59
C ILE A 122 5.60 -2.70 -10.57
N VAL A 123 4.84 -3.15 -9.58
CA VAL A 123 3.48 -2.68 -9.30
C VAL A 123 3.42 -2.30 -7.82
N THR A 124 3.42 -1.03 -7.52
CA THR A 124 3.21 -0.54 -6.16
C THR A 124 1.75 -0.18 -5.94
N LEU A 125 1.26 -0.46 -4.74
CA LEU A 125 -0.12 -0.27 -4.34
C LEU A 125 -0.18 0.78 -3.23
N ALA A 126 -0.96 1.85 -3.44
CA ALA A 126 -1.06 2.98 -2.54
C ALA A 126 -2.51 3.46 -2.40
N GLY A 127 -2.75 4.40 -1.50
CA GLY A 127 -3.98 5.18 -1.43
C GLY A 127 -3.75 6.62 -1.90
N ILE A 128 -4.77 7.22 -2.51
CA ILE A 128 -4.80 8.65 -2.81
C ILE A 128 -6.00 9.28 -2.12
N ASN A 129 -5.73 10.34 -1.35
CA ASN A 129 -6.79 11.05 -0.61
C ASN A 129 -7.64 11.89 -1.56
N ILE A 130 -8.94 11.59 -1.62
CA ILE A 130 -9.94 12.40 -2.33
C ILE A 130 -10.91 13.12 -1.39
N GLY A 131 -10.59 13.12 -0.08
CA GLY A 131 -11.41 13.77 0.96
C GLY A 131 -12.79 13.15 1.07
N ASP A 132 -13.78 13.98 1.44
CA ASP A 132 -15.16 13.55 1.71
C ASP A 132 -15.88 13.01 0.48
N LYS A 133 -15.37 13.27 -0.72
CA LYS A 133 -15.88 12.64 -1.95
C LYS A 133 -15.85 11.10 -1.87
N ARG A 134 -14.92 10.53 -1.07
CA ARG A 134 -14.84 9.08 -0.88
C ARG A 134 -16.05 8.51 -0.13
N LEU A 135 -16.68 9.29 0.73
CA LEU A 135 -17.83 8.85 1.54
C LEU A 135 -19.08 8.62 0.70
N ASN A 136 -19.22 9.39 -0.37
CA ASN A 136 -20.41 9.44 -1.23
C ASN A 136 -20.19 8.77 -2.59
N LYS A 137 -19.03 8.14 -2.83
CA LYS A 137 -18.67 7.57 -4.12
C LYS A 137 -17.93 6.24 -3.96
N GLU A 138 -18.26 5.27 -4.80
CA GLU A 138 -17.43 4.08 -4.94
C GLU A 138 -16.00 4.46 -5.39
N PRO A 139 -14.96 3.93 -4.74
CA PRO A 139 -13.59 4.24 -5.09
C PRO A 139 -13.22 3.71 -6.46
N GLY A 140 -12.39 4.45 -7.17
CA GLY A 140 -11.67 4.01 -8.35
C GLY A 140 -10.21 3.67 -8.02
N VAL A 141 -9.48 3.20 -9.03
CA VAL A 141 -8.03 3.03 -8.96
C VAL A 141 -7.39 3.89 -10.05
N ILE A 142 -6.49 4.79 -9.64
CA ILE A 142 -5.74 5.66 -10.53
C ILE A 142 -4.39 5.01 -10.82
N VAL A 143 -3.89 5.10 -12.07
CA VAL A 143 -2.58 4.59 -12.47
C VAL A 143 -1.64 5.73 -12.83
N ALA A 144 -0.42 5.66 -12.31
CA ALA A 144 0.73 6.42 -12.80
C ALA A 144 1.83 5.40 -13.15
N GLY A 145 2.53 5.59 -14.27
CA GLY A 145 3.47 4.60 -14.78
C GLY A 145 4.74 5.19 -15.40
N THR A 146 5.70 4.32 -15.66
CA THR A 146 7.01 4.68 -16.23
C THR A 146 6.95 5.06 -17.70
N ASP A 147 5.95 4.59 -18.43
CA ASP A 147 5.74 4.82 -19.85
C ASP A 147 4.26 4.61 -20.24
N ASP A 148 3.89 5.14 -21.41
CA ASP A 148 2.50 5.09 -21.91
C ASP A 148 2.00 3.67 -22.17
N ALA A 149 2.90 2.75 -22.55
CA ALA A 149 2.51 1.39 -22.87
C ALA A 149 1.98 0.68 -21.64
N ILE A 150 2.70 0.77 -20.50
CA ILE A 150 2.27 0.12 -19.27
C ILE A 150 1.03 0.83 -18.68
N ILE A 151 0.91 2.14 -18.80
CA ILE A 151 -0.29 2.89 -18.40
C ILE A 151 -1.51 2.38 -19.19
N LYS A 152 -1.39 2.26 -20.53
CA LYS A 152 -2.44 1.74 -21.38
C LYS A 152 -2.87 0.32 -21.01
N GLU A 153 -1.91 -0.55 -20.66
CA GLU A 153 -2.21 -1.90 -20.22
C GLU A 153 -3.08 -1.91 -18.94
N TRP A 154 -2.77 -1.05 -17.98
CA TRP A 154 -3.54 -0.96 -16.74
C TRP A 154 -4.89 -0.27 -16.90
N LYS A 155 -5.00 0.70 -17.82
CA LYS A 155 -6.29 1.29 -18.24
C LYS A 155 -7.21 0.24 -18.86
N THR A 156 -6.68 -0.63 -19.71
CA THR A 156 -7.45 -1.76 -20.26
C THR A 156 -7.91 -2.74 -19.17
N ALA A 157 -7.15 -2.89 -18.10
CA ALA A 157 -7.57 -3.68 -16.94
C ALA A 157 -8.66 -2.98 -16.11
N GLY A 158 -8.81 -1.66 -16.20
CA GLY A 158 -9.86 -0.89 -15.51
C GLY A 158 -9.35 0.23 -14.61
N ALA A 159 -8.03 0.50 -14.57
CA ALA A 159 -7.51 1.67 -13.88
C ALA A 159 -7.85 2.96 -14.65
N LYS A 160 -7.96 4.07 -13.92
CA LYS A 160 -8.17 5.41 -14.48
C LYS A 160 -6.86 6.16 -14.56
N GLU A 161 -6.70 6.96 -15.58
CA GLU A 161 -5.61 7.92 -15.70
C GLU A 161 -6.04 9.25 -15.07
N ASP A 162 -5.19 9.83 -14.24
CA ASP A 162 -5.30 11.24 -13.84
C ASP A 162 -4.25 12.04 -14.59
N LYS A 163 -4.71 13.03 -15.36
CA LYS A 163 -3.82 13.91 -16.14
C LYS A 163 -3.28 15.10 -15.35
N LYS A 164 -3.68 15.23 -14.08
CA LYS A 164 -3.20 16.29 -13.21
C LYS A 164 -1.77 16.01 -12.77
N GLU A 165 -0.98 17.05 -12.65
CA GLU A 165 0.30 16.95 -11.96
C GLU A 165 0.11 16.64 -10.49
N GLY A 166 0.97 15.79 -9.94
CA GLY A 166 0.89 15.38 -8.55
C GLY A 166 2.18 14.74 -8.06
N LEU A 167 2.26 14.53 -6.77
CA LEU A 167 3.38 13.87 -6.09
C LEU A 167 2.92 12.55 -5.49
N ILE A 168 3.71 11.51 -5.70
CA ILE A 168 3.55 10.20 -5.05
C ILE A 168 4.70 10.06 -4.06
N SER A 169 4.41 10.27 -2.79
CA SER A 169 5.40 10.21 -1.72
C SER A 169 5.58 8.81 -1.15
N GLY A 170 6.71 8.57 -0.48
CA GLY A 170 7.05 7.33 0.19
C GLY A 170 7.52 6.22 -0.75
N ALA A 171 7.62 5.01 -0.20
CA ALA A 171 8.17 3.85 -0.91
C ALA A 171 7.42 3.52 -2.20
N ALA A 172 6.11 3.74 -2.26
CA ALA A 172 5.32 3.43 -3.45
C ALA A 172 5.76 4.21 -4.70
N GLY A 173 5.99 5.52 -4.57
CA GLY A 173 6.49 6.36 -5.66
C GLY A 173 7.96 6.10 -5.95
N LEU A 174 8.80 6.08 -4.90
CA LEU A 174 10.25 5.95 -5.05
C LEU A 174 10.68 4.62 -5.68
N ILE A 175 10.08 3.50 -5.29
CA ILE A 175 10.41 2.18 -5.86
C ILE A 175 10.13 2.15 -7.37
N VAL A 176 9.04 2.75 -7.84
CA VAL A 176 8.74 2.85 -9.29
C VAL A 176 9.72 3.79 -9.98
N GLY A 177 9.96 4.98 -9.42
CA GLY A 177 10.87 5.97 -9.99
C GLY A 177 12.31 5.47 -10.11
N LEU A 178 12.84 4.88 -9.04
CA LEU A 178 14.19 4.28 -9.01
C LEU A 178 14.29 3.04 -9.90
N GLY A 179 13.20 2.26 -10.00
CA GLY A 179 13.09 1.14 -10.93
C GLY A 179 13.21 1.57 -12.39
N ARG A 180 12.57 2.69 -12.76
CA ARG A 180 12.70 3.29 -14.11
C ARG A 180 14.15 3.61 -14.46
N LEU A 181 14.93 4.17 -13.53
CA LEU A 181 16.36 4.43 -13.75
C LEU A 181 17.17 3.15 -14.00
N ARG A 182 16.64 1.99 -13.65
CA ARG A 182 17.26 0.66 -13.85
C ARG A 182 16.59 -0.13 -14.99
N ASN A 183 15.90 0.57 -15.91
CA ASN A 183 15.17 -0.03 -17.03
C ASN A 183 14.15 -1.10 -16.61
N MET A 184 13.48 -0.89 -15.48
CA MET A 184 12.34 -1.71 -15.06
C MET A 184 11.04 -0.96 -15.42
N LYS A 185 10.08 -1.68 -15.97
CA LYS A 185 8.73 -1.12 -16.16
C LYS A 185 8.02 -1.05 -14.81
N GLY A 186 7.25 0.00 -14.59
CA GLY A 186 6.57 0.13 -13.31
C GLY A 186 5.33 0.98 -13.34
N VAL A 187 4.40 0.67 -12.43
CA VAL A 187 3.23 1.48 -12.14
C VAL A 187 3.05 1.63 -10.64
N CYS A 188 2.54 2.80 -10.25
CA CYS A 188 1.90 3.01 -8.96
C CYS A 188 0.39 3.01 -9.18
N LEU A 189 -0.31 2.09 -8.54
CA LEU A 189 -1.76 2.02 -8.51
C LEU A 189 -2.24 2.67 -7.21
N MET A 190 -3.07 3.69 -7.33
CA MET A 190 -3.55 4.48 -6.21
C MET A 190 -5.06 4.31 -6.09
N GLY A 191 -5.52 3.62 -5.04
CA GLY A 191 -6.94 3.52 -4.74
C GLY A 191 -7.46 4.81 -4.12
N GLU A 192 -8.55 5.34 -4.66
CA GLU A 192 -9.24 6.53 -4.10
C GLU A 192 -9.69 6.22 -2.67
N THR A 193 -9.27 7.05 -1.70
CA THR A 193 -9.57 6.86 -0.27
C THR A 193 -9.72 8.20 0.46
N ASN A 194 -10.01 8.15 1.76
CA ASN A 194 -10.00 9.31 2.66
C ASN A 194 -8.94 9.10 3.75
N SER A 195 -8.13 10.12 4.02
CA SER A 195 -7.09 10.09 5.05
C SER A 195 -7.63 9.91 6.47
N GLN A 196 -8.90 10.22 6.71
CA GLN A 196 -9.58 10.01 8.00
C GLN A 196 -9.92 8.54 8.27
N LEU A 197 -9.85 7.65 7.26
CA LEU A 197 -10.06 6.21 7.41
C LEU A 197 -8.82 5.54 8.03
N VAL A 198 -8.53 5.87 9.29
CA VAL A 198 -7.33 5.41 10.02
C VAL A 198 -7.26 3.87 10.21
N TYR A 199 -8.41 3.20 10.25
CA TYR A 199 -8.49 1.72 10.31
C TYR A 199 -8.40 1.05 8.94
N GLY A 200 -8.24 1.83 7.88
CA GLY A 200 -8.10 1.38 6.51
C GLY A 200 -9.37 1.40 5.67
N ASP A 201 -9.20 1.57 4.37
CA ASP A 201 -10.28 1.60 3.39
C ASP A 201 -10.42 0.25 2.67
N GLN A 202 -11.26 -0.61 3.22
CA GLN A 202 -11.54 -1.96 2.67
C GLN A 202 -12.24 -1.87 1.30
N GLY A 203 -13.04 -0.82 1.07
CA GLY A 203 -13.71 -0.60 -0.21
C GLY A 203 -12.71 -0.30 -1.32
N SER A 204 -11.76 0.58 -1.05
CA SER A 204 -10.67 0.90 -1.97
C SER A 204 -9.73 -0.30 -2.20
N ALA A 205 -9.38 -1.02 -1.14
CA ALA A 205 -8.59 -2.25 -1.26
C ALA A 205 -9.31 -3.34 -2.08
N LYS A 206 -10.63 -3.48 -1.93
CA LYS A 206 -11.45 -4.38 -2.76
C LYS A 206 -11.37 -4.02 -4.24
N LYS A 207 -11.49 -2.72 -4.59
CA LYS A 207 -11.35 -2.28 -6.00
C LYS A 207 -9.94 -2.54 -6.54
N MET A 208 -8.91 -2.36 -5.72
CA MET A 208 -7.54 -2.72 -6.07
C MET A 208 -7.40 -4.21 -6.34
N LEU A 209 -7.96 -5.07 -5.49
CA LEU A 209 -7.97 -6.53 -5.69
C LEU A 209 -8.73 -6.94 -6.96
N GLU A 210 -9.87 -6.32 -7.25
CA GLU A 210 -10.64 -6.55 -8.49
C GLU A 210 -9.77 -6.26 -9.73
N LEU A 211 -9.02 -5.15 -9.70
CA LEU A 211 -8.10 -4.76 -10.77
C LEU A 211 -6.98 -5.78 -10.95
N LEU A 212 -6.30 -6.17 -9.85
CA LEU A 212 -5.22 -7.16 -9.86
C LEU A 212 -5.72 -8.54 -10.32
N LYS A 213 -6.90 -8.95 -9.85
CA LYS A 213 -7.58 -10.18 -10.28
C LYS A 213 -7.81 -10.19 -11.79
N LYS A 214 -8.30 -9.09 -12.34
CA LYS A 214 -8.53 -8.94 -13.79
C LYS A 214 -7.21 -8.96 -14.57
N LYS A 215 -6.19 -8.20 -14.13
CA LYS A 215 -4.89 -8.08 -14.81
C LYS A 215 -4.10 -9.39 -14.82
N PHE A 216 -3.95 -10.03 -13.67
CA PHE A 216 -3.14 -11.23 -13.50
C PHE A 216 -3.92 -12.53 -13.52
N LYS A 217 -5.26 -12.44 -13.63
CA LYS A 217 -6.16 -13.59 -13.61
C LYS A 217 -6.06 -14.42 -12.32
N PHE A 218 -5.79 -13.77 -11.19
CA PHE A 218 -5.74 -14.43 -9.89
C PHE A 218 -7.10 -15.05 -9.53
N LYS A 219 -7.06 -16.28 -9.01
CA LYS A 219 -8.23 -16.94 -8.44
C LYS A 219 -8.26 -16.64 -6.94
N ILE A 220 -8.95 -15.59 -6.54
CA ILE A 220 -9.10 -15.15 -5.15
C ILE A 220 -10.58 -15.03 -4.82
N ASP A 221 -10.97 -15.43 -3.61
CA ASP A 221 -12.32 -15.22 -3.10
C ASP A 221 -12.46 -13.79 -2.57
N MET A 222 -13.42 -13.06 -3.12
CA MET A 222 -13.68 -11.67 -2.78
C MET A 222 -14.75 -11.51 -1.68
N LYS A 223 -15.32 -12.61 -1.15
CA LYS A 223 -16.45 -12.54 -0.22
C LYS A 223 -16.05 -11.94 1.13
N SER A 224 -14.91 -12.32 1.68
CA SER A 224 -14.46 -11.82 2.97
C SER A 224 -14.18 -10.32 2.92
N ILE A 225 -13.41 -9.84 1.93
CA ILE A 225 -13.14 -8.41 1.82
C ILE A 225 -14.42 -7.61 1.51
N ALA A 226 -15.37 -8.19 0.77
CA ALA A 226 -16.64 -7.52 0.49
C ALA A 226 -17.49 -7.35 1.75
N LYS A 227 -17.44 -8.30 2.68
CA LYS A 227 -18.10 -8.19 3.98
C LYS A 227 -17.42 -7.13 4.84
N ASP A 228 -16.09 -7.25 5.05
CA ASP A 228 -15.30 -6.31 5.84
C ASP A 228 -15.43 -4.87 5.34
N SER A 229 -15.49 -4.67 4.01
CA SER A 229 -15.73 -3.37 3.39
C SER A 229 -17.07 -2.76 3.81
N LYS A 230 -18.15 -3.54 3.76
CA LYS A 230 -19.49 -3.06 4.14
C LYS A 230 -19.60 -2.73 5.62
N ASP A 231 -19.00 -3.56 6.46
CA ASP A 231 -19.05 -3.39 7.92
C ASP A 231 -18.29 -2.11 8.34
N ILE A 232 -17.12 -1.84 7.75
CA ILE A 232 -16.33 -0.63 8.03
C ILE A 232 -17.00 0.61 7.45
N GLU A 233 -17.52 0.57 6.21
CA GLU A 233 -18.23 1.70 5.62
C GLU A 233 -19.48 2.08 6.42
N LYS A 234 -20.19 1.09 6.97
CA LYS A 234 -21.34 1.32 7.83
C LYS A 234 -20.94 1.99 9.14
N ALA A 235 -19.95 1.42 9.84
CA ALA A 235 -19.43 1.98 11.09
C ALA A 235 -18.90 3.42 10.92
N PHE A 236 -18.25 3.71 9.80
CA PHE A 236 -17.75 5.06 9.50
C PHE A 236 -18.90 6.05 9.28
N LYS A 237 -19.94 5.67 8.52
CA LYS A 237 -21.14 6.52 8.33
C LYS A 237 -21.85 6.82 9.66
N GLU A 238 -22.01 5.81 10.51
CA GLU A 238 -22.63 5.98 11.83
C GLU A 238 -21.80 6.95 12.70
N LEU A 239 -20.48 6.83 12.69
CA LEU A 239 -19.59 7.75 13.43
C LEU A 239 -19.67 9.18 12.89
N THR A 240 -19.66 9.37 11.57
CA THR A 240 -19.75 10.71 10.95
C THR A 240 -21.07 11.38 11.30
N GLN A 241 -22.19 10.65 11.24
CA GLN A 241 -23.51 11.17 11.62
C GLN A 241 -23.57 11.57 13.11
N GLN A 242 -22.90 10.80 13.99
CA GLN A 242 -22.82 11.16 15.41
C GLN A 242 -22.01 12.44 15.66
N LEU A 243 -20.90 12.63 14.91
CA LEU A 243 -20.08 13.85 15.02
C LEU A 243 -20.81 15.08 14.47
N GLU A 244 -21.50 14.97 13.33
CA GLU A 244 -22.30 16.04 12.77
C GLU A 244 -23.46 16.43 13.72
N ALA A 245 -24.10 15.46 14.38
CA ALA A 245 -25.15 15.74 15.35
C ALA A 245 -24.64 16.45 16.62
N VAL A 246 -23.37 16.28 16.99
CA VAL A 246 -22.75 16.98 18.13
C VAL A 246 -22.32 18.39 17.75
N GLU A 247 -21.92 18.64 16.50
CA GLU A 247 -21.58 20.00 16.01
C GLU A 247 -22.83 20.90 15.84
N ASP A 248 -23.99 20.32 15.56
CA ASP A 248 -25.27 21.07 15.47
C ASP A 248 -25.84 21.46 16.84
N GLU A 249 -25.36 20.89 17.95
CA GLU A 249 -25.63 21.38 19.30
C GLU A 249 -24.67 22.54 19.62
N GLU A 250 -24.97 23.76 19.14
CA GLU A 250 -24.28 24.97 19.58
C GLU A 250 -24.24 25.03 21.14
N PRO A 251 -23.06 25.21 21.75
CA PRO A 251 -23.03 25.48 23.19
C PRO A 251 -23.74 26.79 23.44
N ASN A 252 -24.85 26.71 24.12
CA ASN A 252 -25.64 27.85 24.60
C ASN A 252 -24.77 28.63 25.59
N THR A 253 -23.89 29.51 25.08
CA THR A 253 -23.02 30.39 25.88
C THR A 253 -23.80 31.59 26.38
N ASN A 254 -24.83 31.36 27.18
CA ASN A 254 -25.34 32.35 28.12
C ASN A 254 -24.68 32.13 29.49
N LEU A 255 -23.39 32.48 29.59
CA LEU A 255 -22.78 32.71 30.89
C LEU A 255 -23.14 34.11 31.35
N PRO A 256 -23.88 34.27 32.46
CA PRO A 256 -24.15 35.61 33.03
C PRO A 256 -22.83 36.16 33.57
N TYR A 257 -22.38 37.29 33.02
CA TYR A 257 -21.32 38.10 33.62
C TYR A 257 -21.77 38.51 35.02
N VAL A 258 -21.12 38.00 36.04
CA VAL A 258 -21.19 38.54 37.39
C VAL A 258 -20.11 39.62 37.52
N ARG A 259 -20.55 40.84 37.82
CA ARG A 259 -19.71 41.98 38.16
C ARG A 259 -18.94 41.75 39.47
#